data_b5556d5f21de35c6d11cf65db3a0953d
#
_entry.id   b5556d5f21de35c6d11cf65db3a0953d
#
_cell.length_a   1.000
_cell.length_b   1.000
_cell.length_c   1.000
_cell.angle_alpha   90.00
_cell.angle_beta   90.00
_cell.angle_gamma   90.00
#
_symmetry.space_group_name_H-M   'P 1'
#
loop_
_entity.id
_entity.type
_entity.pdbx_description
1 polymer ?
#
loop_
_entity_poly.entity_id
_entity_poly.type
_entity_poly.pdbx_seq_one_letter_code
_entity_poly.pdbx_strand_id
1 'polypeptide(L)'
;MLSISVLIRGCAIPVAWKVIGAHAKGSWRPYWEGMLEHLQGSVPVDWEVLVLADRGLYAHWLYAAIVACGWHPFLRSNLAVKARAVGEETFEWISRWLPAPGAKWQGVGDCFVQPKSRLRCTLLMQWEVGYEHAWIVLTDLAPEQANVAWYGLRTWIEAGFKDVKRGGLGWHHSKMLDAGRVERLWLAMAVAMVWLIGVGSHADSQRPLACLEQLPATHIARQRLQRAPTQPPVRRLSCLQRGRLVLLAALFRTEALPLARFVPEPWPETVTSPKRALKPSQQRQRQKQRARKKRQRAAQRRKGAA
;
A
#
# COMPACT_ATOMS: atom_id res chain seq x y z
N MET A 1 9.97 8.49 9.02
CA MET A 1 9.57 7.27 9.72
C MET A 1 9.38 6.16 8.70
N LEU A 2 9.92 4.99 9.00
CA LEU A 2 9.71 3.74 8.30
C LEU A 2 8.68 2.93 9.08
N SER A 3 7.81 2.16 8.43
CA SER A 3 6.81 1.34 9.10
C SER A 3 6.38 0.15 8.24
N ILE A 4 6.29 -1.01 8.86
CA ILE A 4 5.65 -2.21 8.33
C ILE A 4 4.29 -2.35 9.02
N SER A 5 3.26 -2.67 8.25
CA SER A 5 1.89 -2.78 8.77
C SER A 5 1.20 -4.03 8.26
N VAL A 6 0.42 -4.68 9.10
CA VAL A 6 -0.51 -5.74 8.72
C VAL A 6 -1.81 -5.11 8.22
N LEU A 7 -2.32 -5.65 7.13
CA LEU A 7 -3.55 -5.16 6.47
C LEU A 7 -4.75 -6.00 6.88
N ILE A 8 -5.82 -5.35 7.33
CA ILE A 8 -7.07 -6.00 7.69
C ILE A 8 -8.26 -5.08 7.42
N ARG A 9 -9.26 -5.55 6.71
CA ARG A 9 -10.56 -4.88 6.46
C ARG A 9 -10.45 -3.39 6.11
N GLY A 10 -9.55 -3.06 5.17
CA GLY A 10 -9.36 -1.68 4.71
C GLY A 10 -8.51 -0.80 5.65
N CYS A 11 -7.96 -1.37 6.71
CA CYS A 11 -7.08 -0.71 7.67
C CYS A 11 -5.65 -1.27 7.60
N ALA A 12 -4.70 -0.55 8.17
CA ALA A 12 -3.32 -0.98 8.30
C ALA A 12 -2.85 -0.76 9.74
N ILE A 13 -2.43 -1.81 10.41
CA ILE A 13 -1.95 -1.79 11.79
C ILE A 13 -0.42 -1.80 11.76
N PRO A 14 0.27 -0.78 12.28
CA PRO A 14 1.73 -0.80 12.38
C PRO A 14 2.18 -1.92 13.33
N VAL A 15 3.08 -2.79 12.86
CA VAL A 15 3.64 -3.91 13.65
C VAL A 15 5.14 -3.76 13.85
N ALA A 16 5.83 -3.01 12.99
CA ALA A 16 7.22 -2.60 13.19
C ALA A 16 7.43 -1.19 12.63
N TRP A 17 8.25 -0.38 13.30
CA TRP A 17 8.57 0.97 12.84
C TRP A 17 9.92 1.43 13.34
N LYS A 18 10.47 2.42 12.61
CA LYS A 18 11.65 3.17 13.02
C LYS A 18 11.46 4.65 12.71
N VAL A 19 11.65 5.48 13.71
CA VAL A 19 11.65 6.93 13.55
C VAL A 19 13.08 7.41 13.35
N ILE A 20 13.32 8.04 12.21
CA ILE A 20 14.62 8.56 11.82
C ILE A 20 14.53 10.08 11.74
N GLY A 21 15.52 10.77 12.28
CA GLY A 21 15.57 12.24 12.20
C GLY A 21 15.53 12.74 10.76
N ALA A 22 14.89 13.86 10.52
CA ALA A 22 14.69 14.41 9.17
C ALA A 22 16.00 14.70 8.42
N HIS A 23 17.07 14.96 9.16
CA HIS A 23 18.40 15.26 8.61
C HIS A 23 19.36 14.08 8.68
N ALA A 24 18.92 12.90 9.16
CA ALA A 24 19.75 11.73 9.20
C ALA A 24 20.15 11.31 7.78
N LYS A 25 21.46 11.26 7.54
CA LYS A 25 22.05 10.77 6.30
C LYS A 25 22.37 9.28 6.44
N GLY A 26 22.37 8.56 5.34
CA GLY A 26 22.77 7.17 5.30
C GLY A 26 21.72 6.26 4.66
N SER A 27 22.02 4.98 4.66
CA SER A 27 21.12 3.96 4.10
C SER A 27 20.03 3.61 5.12
N TRP A 28 18.80 3.50 4.64
CA TRP A 28 17.68 2.99 5.44
C TRP A 28 17.59 1.46 5.40
N ARG A 29 18.43 0.83 4.59
CA ARG A 29 18.46 -0.62 4.40
C ARG A 29 18.58 -1.40 5.72
N PRO A 30 19.53 -1.10 6.64
CA PRO A 30 19.66 -1.87 7.88
C PRO A 30 18.40 -1.83 8.75
N TYR A 31 17.67 -0.72 8.72
CA TYR A 31 16.41 -0.61 9.48
C TYR A 31 15.30 -1.48 8.90
N TRP A 32 15.21 -1.56 7.57
CA TRP A 32 14.23 -2.43 6.92
C TRP A 32 14.55 -3.91 7.15
N GLU A 33 15.81 -4.30 6.97
CA GLU A 33 16.29 -5.67 7.22
C GLU A 33 16.03 -6.06 8.69
N GLY A 34 16.43 -5.25 9.66
CA GLY A 34 16.19 -5.53 11.07
C GLY A 34 14.70 -5.60 11.45
N MET A 35 13.82 -4.79 10.82
CA MET A 35 12.38 -4.91 11.05
C MET A 35 11.79 -6.21 10.48
N LEU A 36 12.26 -6.66 9.32
CA LEU A 36 11.82 -7.93 8.72
C LEU A 36 12.27 -9.12 9.57
N GLU A 37 13.54 -9.17 9.97
CA GLU A 37 14.10 -10.20 10.85
C GLU A 37 13.35 -10.29 12.20
N HIS A 38 13.06 -9.13 12.78
CA HIS A 38 12.30 -9.09 14.05
C HIS A 38 10.87 -9.63 13.91
N LEU A 39 10.22 -9.41 12.77
CA LEU A 39 8.88 -9.90 12.52
C LEU A 39 8.83 -11.37 12.13
N GLN A 40 9.88 -11.91 11.51
CA GLN A 40 9.92 -13.29 11.04
C GLN A 40 9.57 -14.30 12.14
N GLY A 41 10.11 -14.13 13.33
CA GLY A 41 9.83 -15.01 14.49
C GLY A 41 8.44 -14.86 15.09
N SER A 42 7.67 -13.86 14.66
CA SER A 42 6.33 -13.54 15.21
C SER A 42 5.19 -13.96 14.28
N VAL A 43 5.48 -14.38 13.08
CA VAL A 43 4.48 -14.82 12.09
C VAL A 43 4.37 -16.34 12.12
N PRO A 44 3.16 -16.94 12.21
CA PRO A 44 2.98 -18.37 12.11
C PRO A 44 3.57 -18.94 10.83
N VAL A 45 4.21 -20.09 10.91
CA VAL A 45 4.96 -20.71 9.79
C VAL A 45 4.06 -21.21 8.66
N ASP A 46 2.79 -21.43 8.94
CA ASP A 46 1.76 -21.86 8.00
C ASP A 46 1.09 -20.68 7.25
N TRP A 47 1.49 -19.45 7.55
CA TRP A 47 0.95 -18.28 6.88
C TRP A 47 1.72 -17.93 5.62
N GLU A 48 0.98 -17.74 4.54
CA GLU A 48 1.49 -17.14 3.31
C GLU A 48 1.52 -15.62 3.46
N VAL A 49 2.72 -15.03 3.40
CA VAL A 49 2.92 -13.60 3.67
C VAL A 49 3.32 -12.85 2.41
N LEU A 50 2.49 -11.92 1.97
CA LEU A 50 2.81 -11.00 0.87
C LEU A 50 3.30 -9.65 1.43
N VAL A 51 4.52 -9.26 1.07
CA VAL A 51 5.11 -7.97 1.47
C VAL A 51 5.00 -6.97 0.34
N LEU A 52 4.08 -6.01 0.49
CA LEU A 52 3.82 -4.99 -0.52
C LEU A 52 4.65 -3.73 -0.25
N ALA A 53 5.37 -3.27 -1.26
CA ALA A 53 6.13 -2.02 -1.17
C ALA A 53 5.93 -1.10 -2.39
N ASP A 54 6.07 0.22 -2.16
CA ASP A 54 5.90 1.24 -3.22
C ASP A 54 7.17 1.39 -4.06
N ARG A 55 7.03 2.16 -5.15
CA ARG A 55 8.06 2.47 -6.15
C ARG A 55 9.42 2.95 -5.58
N GLY A 56 9.46 3.42 -4.36
CA GLY A 56 10.69 3.81 -3.69
C GLY A 56 11.49 2.64 -3.09
N LEU A 57 10.91 1.44 -3.04
CA LEU A 57 11.44 0.30 -2.29
C LEU A 57 11.56 -0.98 -3.14
N TYR A 58 11.76 -0.91 -4.45
CA TYR A 58 11.92 -2.09 -5.32
C TYR A 58 13.39 -2.54 -5.49
N ALA A 59 14.19 -2.40 -4.47
CA ALA A 59 15.60 -2.75 -4.52
C ALA A 59 15.83 -4.27 -4.41
N HIS A 60 16.84 -4.78 -5.11
CA HIS A 60 17.27 -6.19 -5.06
C HIS A 60 17.48 -6.68 -3.61
N TRP A 61 18.14 -5.89 -2.77
CA TRP A 61 18.39 -6.26 -1.37
C TRP A 61 17.08 -6.45 -0.58
N LEU A 62 16.07 -5.63 -0.80
CA LEU A 62 14.78 -5.76 -0.10
C LEU A 62 14.04 -7.02 -0.57
N TYR A 63 14.05 -7.29 -1.87
CA TYR A 63 13.51 -8.52 -2.42
C TYR A 63 14.17 -9.74 -1.77
N ALA A 64 15.51 -9.79 -1.75
CA ALA A 64 16.25 -10.89 -1.14
C ALA A 64 15.98 -11.03 0.36
N ALA A 65 15.89 -9.91 1.10
CA ALA A 65 15.58 -9.95 2.53
C ALA A 65 14.18 -10.50 2.82
N ILE A 66 13.17 -10.15 2.00
CA ILE A 66 11.81 -10.68 2.14
C ILE A 66 11.79 -12.18 1.86
N VAL A 67 12.43 -12.64 0.78
CA VAL A 67 12.52 -14.07 0.44
C VAL A 67 13.28 -14.85 1.52
N ALA A 68 14.33 -14.27 2.09
CA ALA A 68 15.08 -14.90 3.20
C ALA A 68 14.23 -15.11 4.46
N CYS A 69 13.20 -14.28 4.66
CA CYS A 69 12.20 -14.50 5.72
C CYS A 69 11.18 -15.62 5.41
N GLY A 70 11.23 -16.24 4.23
CA GLY A 70 10.21 -17.17 3.75
C GLY A 70 8.93 -16.48 3.28
N TRP A 71 8.98 -15.20 2.96
CA TRP A 71 7.83 -14.37 2.54
C TRP A 71 7.94 -13.99 1.07
N HIS A 72 6.81 -13.59 0.48
CA HIS A 72 6.71 -13.25 -0.93
C HIS A 72 6.78 -11.74 -1.14
N PRO A 73 7.81 -11.22 -1.84
CA PRO A 73 7.88 -9.83 -2.21
C PRO A 73 6.81 -9.48 -3.25
N PHE A 74 6.20 -8.31 -3.09
CA PHE A 74 5.24 -7.72 -4.03
C PHE A 74 5.63 -6.25 -4.25
N LEU A 75 6.80 -6.08 -4.89
CA LEU A 75 7.49 -4.79 -4.97
C LEU A 75 7.14 -4.07 -6.26
N ARG A 76 6.59 -2.87 -6.14
CA ARG A 76 6.27 -2.07 -7.32
C ARG A 76 7.49 -1.39 -7.89
N SER A 77 7.79 -1.70 -9.13
CA SER A 77 8.78 -1.01 -9.96
C SER A 77 8.18 0.13 -10.80
N ASN A 78 8.97 0.73 -11.66
CA ASN A 78 8.56 1.77 -12.62
C ASN A 78 8.86 1.36 -14.06
N LEU A 79 8.34 2.12 -15.02
CA LEU A 79 8.54 1.87 -16.48
C LEU A 79 9.98 2.10 -16.96
N ALA A 80 10.83 2.74 -16.17
CA ALA A 80 12.22 3.02 -16.49
C ALA A 80 13.18 1.87 -16.10
N VAL A 81 12.65 0.67 -15.95
CA VAL A 81 13.43 -0.55 -15.72
C VAL A 81 13.56 -1.30 -17.05
N LYS A 82 14.72 -1.89 -17.29
CA LYS A 82 14.94 -2.84 -18.38
C LYS A 82 14.79 -4.26 -17.83
N ALA A 83 14.13 -5.10 -18.61
CA ALA A 83 13.97 -6.52 -18.32
C ALA A 83 14.09 -7.33 -19.62
N ARG A 84 14.25 -8.63 -19.46
CA ARG A 84 14.15 -9.61 -20.56
C ARG A 84 13.29 -10.78 -20.10
N ALA A 85 12.46 -11.33 -20.96
CA ALA A 85 11.74 -12.56 -20.68
C ALA A 85 12.70 -13.77 -20.69
N VAL A 86 12.29 -14.85 -20.07
CA VAL A 86 13.08 -16.11 -20.13
C VAL A 86 13.17 -16.57 -21.59
N GLY A 87 14.38 -16.88 -22.03
CA GLY A 87 14.66 -17.27 -23.43
C GLY A 87 15.08 -16.09 -24.33
N GLU A 88 14.90 -14.85 -23.89
CA GLU A 88 15.35 -13.68 -24.63
C GLU A 88 16.81 -13.32 -24.24
N GLU A 89 17.60 -12.89 -25.24
CA GLU A 89 18.97 -12.46 -25.00
C GLU A 89 19.09 -11.00 -24.61
N THR A 90 18.22 -10.15 -25.14
CA THR A 90 18.32 -8.71 -25.02
C THR A 90 17.42 -8.11 -23.93
N PHE A 91 17.97 -7.14 -23.18
CA PHE A 91 17.20 -6.37 -22.23
C PHE A 91 16.48 -5.21 -22.90
N GLU A 92 15.17 -5.19 -22.80
CA GLU A 92 14.32 -4.10 -23.30
C GLU A 92 13.72 -3.26 -22.19
N TRP A 93 13.29 -2.05 -22.53
CA TRP A 93 12.51 -1.22 -21.62
C TRP A 93 11.15 -1.87 -21.39
N ILE A 94 10.75 -2.06 -20.12
CA ILE A 94 9.44 -2.62 -19.74
C ILE A 94 8.28 -1.84 -20.38
N SER A 95 8.46 -0.56 -20.66
CA SER A 95 7.48 0.26 -21.37
C SER A 95 7.09 -0.28 -22.77
N ARG A 96 7.95 -1.08 -23.39
CA ARG A 96 7.63 -1.72 -24.70
C ARG A 96 6.64 -2.88 -24.54
N TRP A 97 6.65 -3.55 -23.39
CA TRP A 97 5.71 -4.64 -23.10
C TRP A 97 4.32 -4.12 -22.66
N LEU A 98 4.25 -2.84 -22.31
CA LEU A 98 3.02 -2.15 -21.94
C LEU A 98 2.84 -0.88 -22.80
N PRO A 99 2.57 -0.99 -24.09
CA PRO A 99 2.59 0.14 -25.01
C PRO A 99 1.46 1.14 -24.78
N ALA A 100 0.32 0.68 -24.23
CA ALA A 100 -0.86 1.52 -24.04
C ALA A 100 -1.71 1.06 -22.84
N PRO A 101 -2.61 1.93 -22.35
CA PRO A 101 -3.65 1.53 -21.40
C PRO A 101 -4.49 0.36 -21.94
N GLY A 102 -4.74 -0.62 -21.09
CA GLY A 102 -5.37 -1.90 -21.42
C GLY A 102 -4.38 -3.04 -21.60
N ALA A 103 -3.09 -2.76 -21.84
CA ALA A 103 -2.06 -3.77 -21.97
C ALA A 103 -1.80 -4.50 -20.63
N LYS A 104 -1.54 -5.81 -20.74
CA LYS A 104 -1.15 -6.68 -19.64
C LYS A 104 -0.02 -7.57 -20.10
N TRP A 105 0.87 -7.91 -19.18
CA TRP A 105 1.88 -8.93 -19.38
C TRP A 105 2.21 -9.58 -18.04
N GLN A 106 2.40 -10.89 -18.04
CA GLN A 106 2.92 -11.61 -16.88
C GLN A 106 3.80 -12.76 -17.32
N GLY A 107 4.84 -13.02 -16.56
CA GLY A 107 5.79 -14.10 -16.86
C GLY A 107 7.07 -13.94 -16.04
N VAL A 108 7.92 -14.95 -16.16
CA VAL A 108 9.25 -14.96 -15.53
C VAL A 108 10.24 -14.21 -16.41
N GLY A 109 11.09 -13.39 -15.79
CA GLY A 109 12.11 -12.65 -16.51
C GLY A 109 13.27 -12.20 -15.61
N ASP A 110 14.31 -11.69 -16.23
CA ASP A 110 15.42 -11.03 -15.56
C ASP A 110 15.20 -9.52 -15.58
N CYS A 111 15.15 -8.89 -14.42
CA CYS A 111 15.11 -7.44 -14.25
C CYS A 111 16.49 -6.90 -13.94
N PHE A 112 16.74 -5.64 -14.34
CA PHE A 112 17.98 -4.91 -14.14
C PHE A 112 19.19 -5.49 -14.89
N VAL A 113 19.75 -4.66 -15.76
CA VAL A 113 20.84 -5.08 -16.68
C VAL A 113 22.13 -5.44 -15.96
N GLN A 114 22.45 -4.66 -14.91
CA GLN A 114 23.74 -4.83 -14.21
C GLN A 114 23.79 -6.16 -13.45
N PRO A 115 24.84 -6.99 -13.63
CA PRO A 115 24.93 -8.33 -13.02
C PRO A 115 24.73 -8.35 -11.50
N LYS A 116 25.29 -7.36 -10.79
CA LYS A 116 25.19 -7.26 -9.32
C LYS A 116 23.77 -6.97 -8.80
N SER A 117 22.91 -6.40 -9.61
CA SER A 117 21.53 -6.08 -9.24
C SER A 117 20.51 -6.89 -10.03
N ARG A 118 20.96 -7.79 -10.92
CA ARG A 118 20.07 -8.61 -11.73
C ARG A 118 19.22 -9.49 -10.85
N LEU A 119 17.93 -9.47 -11.13
CA LEU A 119 16.92 -10.19 -10.37
C LEU A 119 16.06 -11.03 -11.30
N ARG A 120 16.14 -12.36 -11.15
CA ARG A 120 15.17 -13.27 -11.76
C ARG A 120 13.94 -13.33 -10.91
N CYS A 121 12.80 -12.98 -11.47
CA CYS A 121 11.54 -12.90 -10.75
C CYS A 121 10.35 -13.02 -11.71
N THR A 122 9.17 -13.22 -11.17
CA THR A 122 7.92 -13.01 -11.88
C THR A 122 7.61 -11.52 -11.98
N LEU A 123 7.32 -11.09 -13.19
CA LEU A 123 6.84 -9.75 -13.53
C LEU A 123 5.33 -9.81 -13.76
N LEU A 124 4.59 -9.09 -12.95
CA LEU A 124 3.15 -8.89 -13.12
C LEU A 124 2.91 -7.46 -13.56
N MET A 125 2.43 -7.27 -14.78
CA MET A 125 2.30 -5.94 -15.35
C MET A 125 0.90 -5.70 -15.88
N GLN A 126 0.33 -4.53 -15.55
CA GLN A 126 -0.99 -4.14 -16.02
C GLN A 126 -1.12 -2.62 -16.11
N TRP A 127 -1.57 -2.15 -17.26
CA TRP A 127 -1.94 -0.76 -17.44
C TRP A 127 -3.45 -0.63 -17.65
N GLU A 128 -4.15 -0.36 -16.58
CA GLU A 128 -5.60 -0.18 -16.61
C GLU A 128 -6.00 1.08 -17.39
N VAL A 129 -7.09 0.97 -18.14
CA VAL A 129 -7.70 2.11 -18.83
C VAL A 129 -8.16 3.14 -17.81
N GLY A 130 -7.79 4.41 -18.03
CA GLY A 130 -8.10 5.51 -17.11
C GLY A 130 -7.07 5.76 -16.01
N TYR A 131 -6.03 4.93 -15.90
CA TYR A 131 -4.89 5.17 -15.01
C TYR A 131 -3.75 5.88 -15.73
N GLU A 132 -3.09 6.79 -15.02
CA GLU A 132 -1.92 7.52 -15.54
C GLU A 132 -0.68 6.64 -15.66
N HIS A 133 -0.57 5.62 -14.81
CA HIS A 133 0.61 4.77 -14.69
C HIS A 133 0.25 3.30 -14.59
N ALA A 134 0.99 2.48 -15.30
CA ALA A 134 0.93 1.03 -15.17
C ALA A 134 1.38 0.57 -13.76
N TRP A 135 0.88 -0.57 -13.35
CA TRP A 135 1.44 -1.35 -12.25
C TRP A 135 2.43 -2.36 -12.82
N ILE A 136 3.61 -2.38 -12.23
CA ILE A 136 4.68 -3.32 -12.53
C ILE A 136 5.13 -3.86 -11.18
N VAL A 137 4.85 -5.10 -10.91
CA VAL A 137 5.11 -5.76 -9.65
C VAL A 137 6.09 -6.89 -9.86
N LEU A 138 7.10 -6.96 -9.00
CA LEU A 138 8.11 -8.00 -8.94
C LEU A 138 7.76 -8.92 -7.78
N THR A 139 7.69 -10.23 -8.04
CA THR A 139 7.42 -11.25 -7.02
C THR A 139 8.18 -12.55 -7.32
N ASP A 140 8.33 -13.40 -6.33
CA ASP A 140 8.89 -14.77 -6.46
C ASP A 140 7.81 -15.82 -6.73
N LEU A 141 6.53 -15.48 -6.52
CA LEU A 141 5.42 -16.37 -6.84
C LEU A 141 5.38 -16.69 -8.34
N ALA A 142 4.96 -17.89 -8.67
CA ALA A 142 4.74 -18.26 -10.06
C ALA A 142 3.69 -17.36 -10.73
N PRO A 143 3.79 -17.08 -12.05
CA PRO A 143 2.86 -16.15 -12.72
C PRO A 143 1.39 -16.52 -12.53
N GLU A 144 1.06 -17.81 -12.51
CA GLU A 144 -0.31 -18.33 -12.33
C GLU A 144 -0.82 -18.24 -10.90
N GLN A 145 0.07 -18.16 -9.92
CA GLN A 145 -0.25 -18.07 -8.49
C GLN A 145 -0.44 -16.65 -8.02
N ALA A 146 -0.06 -15.66 -8.81
CA ALA A 146 -0.06 -14.27 -8.41
C ALA A 146 -0.95 -13.40 -9.28
N ASN A 147 -1.51 -12.34 -8.68
CA ASN A 147 -2.30 -11.38 -9.42
C ASN A 147 -1.89 -9.95 -9.08
N VAL A 148 -1.57 -9.19 -10.10
CA VAL A 148 -1.14 -7.78 -9.98
C VAL A 148 -2.14 -6.92 -9.21
N ALA A 149 -3.42 -7.27 -9.23
CA ALA A 149 -4.46 -6.52 -8.54
C ALA A 149 -4.35 -6.56 -7.00
N TRP A 150 -3.67 -7.56 -6.45
CA TRP A 150 -3.38 -7.61 -5.01
C TRP A 150 -2.54 -6.42 -4.54
N TYR A 151 -1.74 -5.86 -5.42
CA TYR A 151 -1.01 -4.63 -5.13
C TYR A 151 -1.94 -3.46 -4.74
N GLY A 152 -3.19 -3.52 -5.13
CA GLY A 152 -4.22 -2.55 -4.72
C GLY A 152 -4.44 -2.46 -3.22
N LEU A 153 -4.17 -3.53 -2.46
CA LEU A 153 -4.25 -3.55 -1.00
C LEU A 153 -3.31 -2.53 -0.33
N ARG A 154 -2.23 -2.15 -1.02
CA ARG A 154 -1.32 -1.11 -0.54
C ARG A 154 -2.04 0.21 -0.20
N THR A 155 -3.18 0.50 -0.83
CA THR A 155 -3.96 1.70 -0.49
C THR A 155 -4.49 1.71 0.94
N TRP A 156 -4.57 0.56 1.59
CA TRP A 156 -4.96 0.45 3.00
C TRP A 156 -3.89 1.03 3.93
N ILE A 157 -2.62 1.00 3.52
CA ILE A 157 -1.52 1.67 4.25
C ILE A 157 -1.75 3.18 4.26
N GLU A 158 -2.18 3.77 3.13
CA GLU A 158 -2.52 5.20 3.06
C GLU A 158 -3.72 5.53 3.94
N ALA A 159 -4.71 4.63 4.01
CA ALA A 159 -5.85 4.75 4.91
C ALA A 159 -5.42 4.69 6.39
N GLY A 160 -4.54 3.74 6.76
CA GLY A 160 -3.98 3.62 8.10
C GLY A 160 -3.23 4.89 8.53
N PHE A 161 -2.36 5.43 7.68
CA PHE A 161 -1.72 6.71 7.96
C PHE A 161 -2.71 7.87 8.10
N LYS A 162 -3.78 7.88 7.34
CA LYS A 162 -4.87 8.87 7.48
C LYS A 162 -5.56 8.72 8.83
N ASP A 163 -5.85 7.50 9.25
CA ASP A 163 -6.48 7.20 10.53
C ASP A 163 -5.61 7.65 11.71
N VAL A 164 -4.30 7.40 11.66
CA VAL A 164 -3.34 7.86 12.67
C VAL A 164 -3.24 9.39 12.68
N LYS A 165 -3.17 10.03 11.53
CA LYS A 165 -2.97 11.49 11.43
C LYS A 165 -4.24 12.27 11.78
N ARG A 166 -5.28 12.13 10.98
CA ARG A 166 -6.47 13.02 11.02
C ARG A 166 -7.77 12.27 11.31
N GLY A 167 -7.79 10.97 11.03
CA GLY A 167 -9.01 10.18 11.08
C GLY A 167 -9.41 9.70 12.47
N GLY A 168 -8.51 9.71 13.46
CA GLY A 168 -8.83 9.14 14.76
C GLY A 168 -7.87 9.50 15.88
N LEU A 169 -6.55 9.29 15.70
CA LEU A 169 -5.59 9.41 16.78
C LEU A 169 -4.91 10.79 16.89
N GLY A 170 -5.07 11.66 15.90
CA GLY A 170 -4.61 13.06 15.97
C GLY A 170 -3.09 13.23 16.01
N TRP A 171 -2.30 12.28 15.55
CA TRP A 171 -0.83 12.34 15.63
C TRP A 171 -0.24 13.66 15.10
N HIS A 172 -0.84 14.26 14.09
CA HIS A 172 -0.37 15.55 13.52
C HIS A 172 -0.43 16.71 14.50
N HIS A 173 -1.14 16.58 15.62
CA HIS A 173 -1.17 17.58 16.69
C HIS A 173 -0.03 17.44 17.70
N SER A 174 0.68 16.30 17.74
CA SER A 174 1.70 16.01 18.75
C SER A 174 2.88 16.98 18.70
N LYS A 175 3.25 17.46 17.49
CA LYS A 175 4.39 18.36 17.23
C LYS A 175 5.73 17.88 17.83
N MET A 176 5.83 16.58 18.13
CA MET A 176 7.03 15.99 18.72
C MET A 176 8.18 15.97 17.72
N LEU A 177 9.36 16.39 18.17
CA LEU A 177 10.59 16.43 17.37
C LEU A 177 11.57 15.32 17.75
N ASP A 178 11.54 14.87 19.00
CA ASP A 178 12.42 13.79 19.48
C ASP A 178 11.97 12.42 18.96
N ALA A 179 12.89 11.74 18.27
CA ALA A 179 12.60 10.45 17.63
C ALA A 179 12.16 9.37 18.63
N GLY A 180 12.83 9.29 19.79
CA GLY A 180 12.51 8.30 20.82
C GLY A 180 11.14 8.53 21.46
N ARG A 181 10.73 9.80 21.66
CA ARG A 181 9.38 10.12 22.13
C ARG A 181 8.34 9.78 21.08
N VAL A 182 8.62 10.03 19.81
CA VAL A 182 7.72 9.67 18.70
C VAL A 182 7.58 8.16 18.61
N GLU A 183 8.64 7.37 18.77
CA GLU A 183 8.57 5.90 18.77
C GLU A 183 7.66 5.38 19.90
N ARG A 184 7.77 5.93 21.11
CA ARG A 184 6.89 5.56 22.24
C ARG A 184 5.44 5.95 22.00
N LEU A 185 5.18 7.13 21.42
CA LEU A 185 3.83 7.53 21.03
C LEU A 185 3.26 6.57 19.98
N TRP A 186 4.09 6.15 19.02
CA TRP A 186 3.66 5.19 18.00
C TRP A 186 3.33 3.83 18.58
N LEU A 187 4.02 3.37 19.63
CA LEU A 187 3.66 2.16 20.35
C LEU A 187 2.25 2.27 20.96
N ALA A 188 1.99 3.35 21.69
CA ALA A 188 0.66 3.58 22.26
C ALA A 188 -0.44 3.65 21.17
N MET A 189 -0.16 4.31 20.06
CA MET A 189 -1.11 4.38 18.93
C MET A 189 -1.30 3.01 18.27
N ALA A 190 -0.25 2.21 18.10
CA ALA A 190 -0.34 0.86 17.53
C ALA A 190 -1.22 -0.04 18.40
N VAL A 191 -1.01 -0.04 19.73
CA VAL A 191 -1.86 -0.77 20.68
C VAL A 191 -3.31 -0.31 20.61
N ALA A 192 -3.55 1.00 20.57
CA ALA A 192 -4.90 1.54 20.40
C ALA A 192 -5.54 1.10 19.08
N MET A 193 -4.77 1.08 17.98
CA MET A 193 -5.24 0.61 16.67
C MET A 193 -5.58 -0.88 16.70
N VAL A 194 -4.76 -1.72 17.33
CA VAL A 194 -5.05 -3.15 17.51
C VAL A 194 -6.41 -3.32 18.16
N TRP A 195 -6.65 -2.63 19.27
CA TRP A 195 -7.92 -2.72 19.98
C TRP A 195 -9.09 -2.17 19.16
N LEU A 196 -8.99 -0.94 18.68
CA LEU A 196 -10.04 -0.28 17.89
C LEU A 196 -10.41 -1.06 16.63
N ILE A 197 -9.42 -1.54 15.89
CA ILE A 197 -9.65 -2.29 14.65
C ILE A 197 -10.21 -3.68 14.97
N GLY A 198 -9.75 -4.34 16.04
CA GLY A 198 -10.28 -5.62 16.50
C GLY A 198 -11.76 -5.52 16.84
N VAL A 199 -12.14 -4.57 17.68
CA VAL A 199 -13.56 -4.30 18.03
C VAL A 199 -14.36 -3.91 16.79
N GLY A 200 -13.81 -3.04 15.95
CA GLY A 200 -14.47 -2.59 14.74
C GLY A 200 -14.63 -3.67 13.68
N SER A 201 -13.66 -4.59 13.54
CA SER A 201 -13.74 -5.71 12.60
C SER A 201 -14.83 -6.70 12.99
N HIS A 202 -14.95 -6.97 14.29
CA HIS A 202 -16.04 -7.79 14.84
C HIS A 202 -17.40 -7.13 14.59
N ALA A 203 -17.57 -5.88 14.97
CA ALA A 203 -18.82 -5.13 14.72
C ALA A 203 -19.17 -5.03 13.22
N ASP A 204 -18.16 -4.94 12.35
CA ASP A 204 -18.34 -4.93 10.90
C ASP A 204 -18.83 -6.29 10.37
N SER A 205 -18.31 -7.40 10.91
CA SER A 205 -18.70 -8.76 10.51
C SER A 205 -20.12 -9.14 10.92
N GLN A 206 -20.68 -8.49 11.92
CA GLN A 206 -22.05 -8.74 12.39
C GLN A 206 -23.13 -8.03 11.54
N ARG A 207 -22.74 -7.26 10.56
CA ARG A 207 -23.68 -6.50 9.74
C ARG A 207 -24.18 -7.32 8.56
N PRO A 208 -25.49 -7.21 8.21
CA PRO A 208 -26.03 -7.86 7.02
C PRO A 208 -25.35 -7.38 5.74
N LEU A 209 -25.24 -8.24 4.73
CA LEU A 209 -24.62 -7.91 3.44
C LEU A 209 -25.26 -6.71 2.71
N ALA A 210 -26.52 -6.43 2.98
CA ALA A 210 -27.25 -5.27 2.45
C ALA A 210 -26.92 -3.93 3.15
N CYS A 211 -26.09 -3.92 4.21
CA CYS A 211 -25.77 -2.69 4.92
C CYS A 211 -24.75 -1.86 4.12
N LEU A 212 -25.08 -0.58 3.90
CA LEU A 212 -24.28 0.38 3.12
C LEU A 212 -22.84 0.57 3.61
N GLU A 213 -22.55 0.14 4.83
CA GLU A 213 -21.24 0.33 5.44
C GLU A 213 -20.31 -0.88 5.39
N GLN A 214 -20.79 -1.99 4.79
CA GLN A 214 -20.08 -3.26 4.84
C GLN A 214 -18.81 -3.34 4.01
N LEU A 215 -18.78 -2.64 2.89
CA LEU A 215 -17.71 -2.82 1.94
C LEU A 215 -16.46 -2.06 2.36
N PRO A 216 -15.27 -2.68 2.21
CA PRO A 216 -14.03 -1.97 2.43
C PRO A 216 -13.99 -0.70 1.59
N ALA A 217 -13.57 0.41 2.18
CA ALA A 217 -13.34 1.65 1.45
C ALA A 217 -12.05 1.54 0.62
N THR A 218 -11.96 0.54 -0.23
CA THR A 218 -10.86 0.31 -1.15
C THR A 218 -11.30 0.58 -2.58
N HIS A 219 -10.36 0.94 -3.45
CA HIS A 219 -10.68 1.07 -4.87
C HIS A 219 -11.04 -0.29 -5.51
N ILE A 220 -10.62 -1.40 -4.94
CA ILE A 220 -11.03 -2.75 -5.35
C ILE A 220 -12.53 -2.94 -5.10
N ALA A 221 -13.04 -2.55 -3.92
CA ALA A 221 -14.45 -2.63 -3.61
C ALA A 221 -15.29 -1.62 -4.41
N ARG A 222 -14.78 -0.43 -4.67
CA ARG A 222 -15.49 0.62 -5.44
C ARG A 222 -15.95 0.16 -6.81
N GLN A 223 -15.25 -0.72 -7.46
CA GLN A 223 -15.61 -1.16 -8.80
C GLN A 223 -16.85 -2.04 -8.83
N ARG A 224 -17.05 -2.88 -7.82
CA ARG A 224 -18.29 -3.66 -7.67
C ARG A 224 -19.50 -2.73 -7.57
N LEU A 225 -19.27 -1.57 -6.98
CA LEU A 225 -20.30 -0.60 -6.66
C LEU A 225 -20.71 0.27 -7.83
N GLN A 226 -19.84 0.49 -8.80
CA GLN A 226 -20.12 1.34 -9.96
C GLN A 226 -21.02 0.67 -11.00
N ARG A 227 -21.25 -0.64 -10.90
CA ARG A 227 -22.02 -1.42 -11.86
C ARG A 227 -23.48 -1.66 -11.46
N ALA A 228 -23.86 -1.35 -10.24
CA ALA A 228 -25.24 -1.50 -9.79
C ALA A 228 -26.03 -0.21 -10.04
N PRO A 229 -27.18 -0.29 -10.72
CA PRO A 229 -28.01 0.89 -10.98
C PRO A 229 -28.66 1.47 -9.72
N THR A 230 -28.79 0.68 -8.68
CA THR A 230 -29.24 1.09 -7.34
C THR A 230 -28.02 1.29 -6.46
N GLN A 231 -27.90 2.45 -5.86
CA GLN A 231 -26.73 2.88 -5.09
C GLN A 231 -26.14 1.79 -4.21
N PRO A 232 -24.89 1.48 -4.43
CA PRO A 232 -24.24 0.42 -3.72
C PRO A 232 -23.85 0.82 -2.30
N PRO A 233 -23.76 -0.16 -1.43
CA PRO A 233 -23.26 0.03 -0.10
C PRO A 233 -21.79 0.46 -0.12
N VAL A 234 -21.51 1.68 0.26
CA VAL A 234 -20.15 2.20 0.45
C VAL A 234 -19.86 2.19 1.94
N ARG A 235 -18.78 1.53 2.36
CA ARG A 235 -18.29 1.68 3.72
C ARG A 235 -17.98 3.16 3.97
N ARG A 236 -18.74 3.81 4.82
CA ARG A 236 -18.53 5.20 5.23
C ARG A 236 -17.54 5.31 6.37
N LEU A 237 -17.51 4.31 7.25
CA LEU A 237 -16.63 4.25 8.41
C LEU A 237 -15.58 3.16 8.21
N SER A 238 -14.30 3.46 8.50
CA SER A 238 -13.27 2.44 8.63
C SER A 238 -13.54 1.56 9.86
N CYS A 239 -12.96 0.35 9.92
CA CYS A 239 -13.05 -0.48 11.11
C CYS A 239 -12.49 0.23 12.34
N LEU A 240 -11.45 1.06 12.20
CA LEU A 240 -10.94 1.89 13.30
C LEU A 240 -12.01 2.84 13.83
N GLN A 241 -12.69 3.58 12.96
CA GLN A 241 -13.74 4.52 13.38
C GLN A 241 -14.96 3.80 13.98
N ARG A 242 -15.32 2.65 13.42
CA ARG A 242 -16.40 1.81 13.95
C ARG A 242 -16.07 1.32 15.36
N GLY A 243 -14.87 0.78 15.57
CA GLY A 243 -14.43 0.36 16.90
C GLY A 243 -14.42 1.50 17.91
N ARG A 244 -13.96 2.68 17.49
CA ARG A 244 -14.02 3.89 18.33
C ARG A 244 -15.46 4.22 18.76
N LEU A 245 -16.42 4.18 17.83
CA LEU A 245 -17.81 4.45 18.17
C LEU A 245 -18.41 3.39 19.12
N VAL A 246 -18.09 2.11 18.91
CA VAL A 246 -18.52 1.02 19.80
C VAL A 246 -17.97 1.20 21.20
N LEU A 247 -16.67 1.51 21.33
CA LEU A 247 -16.06 1.76 22.64
C LEU A 247 -16.63 3.01 23.32
N LEU A 248 -16.85 4.08 22.58
CA LEU A 248 -17.48 5.28 23.13
C LEU A 248 -18.92 5.00 23.60
N ALA A 249 -19.69 4.24 22.83
CA ALA A 249 -21.05 3.87 23.23
C ALA A 249 -21.06 3.04 24.52
N ALA A 250 -20.16 2.06 24.65
CA ALA A 250 -20.02 1.27 25.89
C ALA A 250 -19.65 2.15 27.10
N LEU A 251 -18.71 3.08 26.91
CA LEU A 251 -18.33 4.04 27.95
C LEU A 251 -19.52 4.92 28.41
N PHE A 252 -20.26 5.49 27.45
CA PHE A 252 -21.43 6.34 27.76
C PHE A 252 -22.56 5.57 28.45
N ARG A 253 -22.68 4.27 28.19
CA ARG A 253 -23.67 3.40 28.83
C ARG A 253 -23.19 2.73 30.09
N THR A 254 -21.95 3.01 30.49
CA THR A 254 -21.32 2.33 31.64
C THR A 254 -21.31 0.81 31.50
N GLU A 255 -21.25 0.32 30.26
CA GLU A 255 -21.14 -1.10 29.92
C GLU A 255 -19.67 -1.56 29.96
N ALA A 256 -19.45 -2.88 30.11
CA ALA A 256 -18.13 -3.46 29.99
C ALA A 256 -17.53 -3.18 28.59
N LEU A 257 -16.25 -2.78 28.56
CA LEU A 257 -15.57 -2.51 27.30
C LEU A 257 -15.38 -3.81 26.50
N PRO A 258 -15.76 -3.81 25.20
CA PRO A 258 -15.62 -5.00 24.38
C PRO A 258 -14.15 -5.36 24.16
N LEU A 259 -13.85 -6.65 24.20
CA LEU A 259 -12.54 -7.18 23.85
C LEU A 259 -12.29 -7.08 22.35
N ALA A 260 -11.04 -6.86 21.97
CA ALA A 260 -10.64 -6.89 20.58
C ALA A 260 -10.76 -8.31 20.02
N ARG A 261 -11.48 -8.46 18.90
CA ARG A 261 -11.60 -9.71 18.15
C ARG A 261 -11.41 -9.42 16.68
N PHE A 262 -10.35 -9.94 16.11
CA PHE A 262 -10.13 -9.81 14.68
C PHE A 262 -10.97 -10.83 13.91
N VAL A 263 -11.71 -10.35 12.94
CA VAL A 263 -12.46 -11.19 11.99
C VAL A 263 -11.84 -10.99 10.62
N PRO A 264 -11.09 -11.98 10.12
CA PRO A 264 -10.51 -11.91 8.79
C PRO A 264 -11.61 -11.73 7.74
N GLU A 265 -11.27 -11.09 6.64
CA GLU A 265 -12.12 -11.05 5.46
C GLU A 265 -11.56 -12.04 4.42
N PRO A 266 -12.42 -12.54 3.52
CA PRO A 266 -11.94 -13.33 2.40
C PRO A 266 -10.89 -12.56 1.60
N TRP A 267 -9.91 -13.26 1.04
CA TRP A 267 -8.93 -12.67 0.15
C TRP A 267 -9.65 -11.88 -0.95
N PRO A 268 -9.27 -10.64 -1.22
CA PRO A 268 -10.00 -9.79 -2.14
C PRO A 268 -9.97 -10.37 -3.55
N GLU A 269 -11.12 -10.52 -4.16
CA GLU A 269 -11.19 -10.81 -5.58
C GLU A 269 -10.48 -9.72 -6.37
N THR A 270 -9.77 -10.14 -7.38
CA THR A 270 -8.92 -9.32 -8.23
C THR A 270 -9.72 -8.46 -9.20
N VAL A 271 -10.35 -7.44 -8.68
CA VAL A 271 -11.08 -6.47 -9.50
C VAL A 271 -10.35 -5.15 -9.45
N THR A 272 -9.68 -4.80 -10.53
CA THR A 272 -9.06 -3.50 -10.71
C THR A 272 -10.11 -2.46 -11.11
N SER A 273 -10.09 -1.32 -10.46
CA SER A 273 -11.01 -0.22 -10.76
C SER A 273 -10.33 0.83 -11.62
N PRO A 274 -10.85 1.19 -12.78
CA PRO A 274 -10.34 2.34 -13.51
C PRO A 274 -10.49 3.60 -12.64
N LYS A 275 -9.45 4.39 -12.48
CA LYS A 275 -9.61 5.76 -11.98
C LYS A 275 -10.59 6.47 -12.91
N ARG A 276 -11.60 7.10 -12.33
CA ARG A 276 -12.55 7.92 -13.07
C ARG A 276 -11.75 8.87 -13.96
N ALA A 277 -11.91 8.76 -15.27
CA ALA A 277 -11.24 9.66 -16.20
C ALA A 277 -11.47 11.10 -15.73
N LEU A 278 -10.39 11.85 -15.54
CA LEU A 278 -10.52 13.25 -15.13
C LEU A 278 -11.36 13.96 -16.19
N LYS A 279 -12.38 14.69 -15.76
CA LYS A 279 -13.16 15.52 -16.68
C LYS A 279 -12.21 16.35 -17.55
N PRO A 280 -12.51 16.58 -18.82
CA PRO A 280 -11.62 17.33 -19.74
C PRO A 280 -11.13 18.67 -19.19
N SER A 281 -11.95 19.34 -18.38
CA SER A 281 -11.58 20.56 -17.66
C SER A 281 -10.49 20.35 -16.62
N GLN A 282 -10.53 19.23 -15.89
CA GLN A 282 -9.52 18.88 -14.88
C GLN A 282 -8.21 18.41 -15.53
N GLN A 283 -8.27 17.75 -16.67
CA GLN A 283 -7.08 17.41 -17.46
C GLN A 283 -6.37 18.66 -17.97
N ARG A 284 -7.10 19.62 -18.54
CA ARG A 284 -6.55 20.91 -18.99
C ARG A 284 -5.93 21.70 -17.83
N GLN A 285 -6.55 21.71 -16.66
CA GLN A 285 -6.03 22.39 -15.48
C GLN A 285 -4.73 21.74 -14.96
N ARG A 286 -4.66 20.41 -14.93
CA ARG A 286 -3.43 19.68 -14.58
C ARG A 286 -2.31 19.88 -15.59
N GLN A 287 -2.62 19.89 -16.90
CA GLN A 287 -1.63 20.20 -17.94
C GLN A 287 -1.07 21.62 -17.79
N LYS A 288 -1.92 22.62 -17.55
CA LYS A 288 -1.48 23.99 -17.28
C LYS A 288 -0.58 24.09 -16.04
N GLN A 289 -0.92 23.40 -14.96
CA GLN A 289 -0.09 23.36 -13.75
C GLN A 289 1.27 22.68 -13.97
N ARG A 290 1.30 21.58 -14.75
CA ARG A 290 2.55 20.89 -15.12
C ARG A 290 3.44 21.77 -16.00
N ALA A 291 2.85 22.45 -17.00
CA ALA A 291 3.58 23.39 -17.84
C ALA A 291 4.16 24.57 -17.04
N ARG A 292 3.38 25.12 -16.08
CA ARG A 292 3.85 26.17 -15.18
C ARG A 292 5.00 25.72 -14.30
N LYS A 293 4.91 24.54 -13.67
CA LYS A 293 6.00 23.96 -12.85
C LYS A 293 7.25 23.68 -13.69
N LYS A 294 7.10 23.20 -14.94
CA LYS A 294 8.23 22.97 -15.86
C LYS A 294 8.94 24.28 -16.22
N ARG A 295 8.19 25.34 -16.49
CA ARG A 295 8.74 26.69 -16.75
C ARG A 295 9.46 27.26 -15.53
N GLN A 296 8.91 27.12 -14.34
CA GLN A 296 9.53 27.57 -13.08
C GLN A 296 10.85 26.83 -12.81
N ARG A 297 10.89 25.50 -13.00
CA ARG A 297 12.11 24.70 -12.86
C ARG A 297 13.16 25.07 -13.89
N ALA A 298 12.78 25.35 -15.14
CA ALA A 298 13.70 25.80 -16.18
C ALA A 298 14.27 27.20 -15.87
N ALA A 299 13.44 28.12 -15.36
CA ALA A 299 13.89 29.45 -14.96
C ALA A 299 14.85 29.42 -13.75
N GLN A 300 14.58 28.55 -12.76
CA GLN A 300 15.48 28.33 -11.63
C GLN A 300 16.83 27.74 -12.06
N ARG A 301 16.83 26.80 -13.00
CA ARG A 301 18.10 26.23 -13.54
C ARG A 301 18.92 27.29 -14.31
N ARG A 302 18.29 28.23 -15.01
CA ARG A 302 18.98 29.32 -15.69
C ARG A 302 19.58 30.35 -14.71
N LYS A 303 18.91 30.61 -13.58
CA LYS A 303 19.40 31.50 -12.52
C LYS A 303 20.51 30.90 -11.66
N GLY A 304 20.65 29.59 -11.60
CA GLY A 304 21.72 28.93 -10.86
C GLY A 304 22.93 28.54 -11.72
N ALA A 305 22.91 28.88 -13.02
CA ALA A 305 24.00 28.66 -13.99
C ALA A 305 24.64 29.98 -14.45
N ALA A 306 24.16 31.12 -13.97
CA ALA A 306 24.75 32.46 -14.06
C ALA A 306 25.27 32.89 -12.68
#